data_0a79bda2d9b5fddd3b00a6d30ece3d1a
#
_entry.id   0a79bda2d9b5fddd3b00a6d30ece3d1a
#
_cell.length_a   1.000
_cell.length_b   1.000
_cell.length_c   1.000
_cell.angle_alpha   90.00
_cell.angle_beta   90.00
_cell.angle_gamma   90.00
#
_symmetry.space_group_name_H-M   'P 1'
#
loop_
_entity.id
_entity.type
_entity.pdbx_description
1 polymer ?
#
loop_
_entity_poly.entity_id
_entity_poly.type
_entity_poly.pdbx_seq_one_letter_code
_entity_poly.pdbx_strand_id
1 'polypeptide(L)'
;MGKTVMVLGGGIGGVATATRLRRLLPREHRVVLVEREADHLFQASLLWLMLGWRTPDQIRRPIAQLARRGIEVVRGSVERIDPARRTVVVNGKEQTADFLVIALGAELAPEAIPGLAQAGHNLYSLAGAQALSAARAKFQRGRIVLLVSAMPFKCPAAPYEAAMLLEYDCRQRGVRAAVSIDVYTPEPGPMPVAGPETSKQVRQMVESKGIVYH
;
A
#
# COMPACT_ATOMS: atom_id res chain seq x y z
N MET A 1 7.70 -34.66 -14.52
CA MET A 1 8.55 -33.50 -14.79
C MET A 1 8.01 -32.32 -14.00
N GLY A 2 8.83 -31.68 -13.17
CA GLY A 2 8.41 -30.57 -12.31
C GLY A 2 7.96 -29.36 -13.13
N LYS A 3 6.92 -28.67 -12.67
CA LYS A 3 6.38 -27.43 -13.27
C LYS A 3 6.94 -26.20 -12.57
N THR A 4 7.05 -25.09 -13.30
CA THR A 4 7.46 -23.79 -12.76
C THR A 4 6.25 -22.85 -12.68
N VAL A 5 5.95 -22.36 -11.47
CA VAL A 5 5.00 -21.27 -11.26
C VAL A 5 5.79 -20.00 -10.94
N MET A 6 5.65 -18.99 -11.76
CA MET A 6 6.30 -17.70 -11.57
C MET A 6 5.29 -16.65 -11.10
N VAL A 7 5.59 -16.01 -9.98
CA VAL A 7 4.80 -14.96 -9.35
C VAL A 7 5.53 -13.63 -9.53
N LEU A 8 4.89 -12.67 -10.18
CA LEU A 8 5.45 -11.36 -10.49
C LEU A 8 4.97 -10.34 -9.47
N GLY A 9 5.89 -9.78 -8.70
CA GLY A 9 5.66 -8.82 -7.63
C GLY A 9 5.69 -9.43 -6.23
N GLY A 10 6.50 -8.85 -5.35
CA GLY A 10 6.69 -9.25 -3.94
C GLY A 10 5.84 -8.44 -2.95
N GLY A 11 4.76 -7.82 -3.42
CA GLY A 11 3.75 -7.22 -2.56
C GLY A 11 2.93 -8.26 -1.78
N ILE A 12 1.87 -7.81 -1.09
CA ILE A 12 1.02 -8.68 -0.25
C ILE A 12 0.47 -9.85 -1.07
N GLY A 13 -0.09 -9.59 -2.25
CA GLY A 13 -0.67 -10.62 -3.11
C GLY A 13 0.36 -11.65 -3.57
N GLY A 14 1.54 -11.20 -4.02
CA GLY A 14 2.59 -12.09 -4.52
C GLY A 14 3.22 -12.94 -3.43
N VAL A 15 3.58 -12.35 -2.29
CA VAL A 15 4.14 -13.10 -1.14
C VAL A 15 3.15 -14.11 -0.59
N ALA A 16 1.87 -13.73 -0.45
CA ALA A 16 0.82 -14.64 0.01
C ALA A 16 0.65 -15.81 -0.97
N THR A 17 0.57 -15.52 -2.28
CA THR A 17 0.43 -16.52 -3.34
C THR A 17 1.64 -17.46 -3.37
N ALA A 18 2.86 -16.94 -3.44
CA ALA A 18 4.07 -17.77 -3.48
C ALA A 18 4.20 -18.66 -2.24
N THR A 19 3.89 -18.10 -1.05
CA THR A 19 3.92 -18.86 0.20
C THR A 19 2.85 -19.98 0.20
N ARG A 20 1.66 -19.68 -0.29
CA ARG A 20 0.57 -20.67 -0.35
C ARG A 20 0.89 -21.77 -1.35
N LEU A 21 1.36 -21.41 -2.53
CA LEU A 21 1.79 -22.36 -3.56
C LEU A 21 2.88 -23.29 -3.03
N ARG A 22 3.90 -22.75 -2.37
CA ARG A 22 5.00 -23.58 -1.85
C ARG A 22 4.55 -24.58 -0.77
N ARG A 23 3.47 -24.29 -0.05
CA ARG A 23 2.90 -25.22 0.93
C ARG A 23 2.06 -26.31 0.28
N LEU A 24 1.40 -26.01 -0.83
CA LEU A 24 0.46 -26.92 -1.50
C LEU A 24 1.13 -27.80 -2.54
N LEU A 25 2.15 -27.29 -3.23
CA LEU A 25 2.77 -27.99 -4.33
C LEU A 25 3.86 -28.97 -3.85
N PRO A 26 4.00 -30.15 -4.47
CA PRO A 26 5.15 -31.02 -4.28
C PRO A 26 6.48 -30.31 -4.52
N ARG A 27 7.56 -30.78 -3.88
CA ARG A 27 8.87 -30.16 -3.95
C ARG A 27 9.52 -30.20 -5.34
N GLU A 28 9.08 -31.07 -6.21
CA GLU A 28 9.52 -31.15 -7.60
C GLU A 28 9.09 -29.95 -8.44
N HIS A 29 8.04 -29.23 -8.03
CA HIS A 29 7.59 -28.00 -8.68
C HIS A 29 8.35 -26.79 -8.13
N ARG A 30 8.76 -25.90 -9.03
CA ARG A 30 9.44 -24.65 -8.68
C ARG A 30 8.41 -23.55 -8.44
N VAL A 31 8.59 -22.78 -7.38
CA VAL A 31 7.87 -21.52 -7.14
C VAL A 31 8.88 -20.39 -7.16
N VAL A 32 8.78 -19.53 -8.15
CA VAL A 32 9.67 -18.40 -8.40
C VAL A 32 8.94 -17.13 -8.09
N LEU A 33 9.51 -16.24 -7.29
CA LEU A 33 8.99 -14.89 -7.01
C LEU A 33 9.93 -13.86 -7.61
N VAL A 34 9.45 -13.03 -8.51
CA VAL A 34 10.19 -11.91 -9.10
C VAL A 34 9.82 -10.62 -8.37
N GLU A 35 10.81 -9.91 -7.81
CA GLU A 35 10.60 -8.65 -7.11
C GLU A 35 11.76 -7.69 -7.29
N ARG A 36 11.47 -6.42 -7.57
CA ARG A 36 12.48 -5.37 -7.76
C ARG A 36 13.02 -4.82 -6.43
N GLU A 37 12.20 -4.82 -5.38
CA GLU A 37 12.56 -4.26 -4.08
C GLU A 37 13.28 -5.30 -3.19
N ALA A 38 14.23 -4.84 -2.35
CA ALA A 38 14.94 -5.71 -1.40
C ALA A 38 14.01 -6.26 -0.31
N ASP A 39 13.04 -5.44 0.08
CA ASP A 39 12.16 -5.73 1.19
C ASP A 39 10.71 -5.83 0.75
N HIS A 40 10.00 -6.76 1.33
CA HIS A 40 8.55 -6.72 1.38
C HIS A 40 8.12 -5.66 2.39
N LEU A 41 7.31 -4.69 1.94
CA LEU A 41 6.70 -3.67 2.78
C LEU A 41 5.26 -4.06 3.13
N PHE A 42 4.93 -4.13 4.41
CA PHE A 42 3.55 -4.31 4.87
C PHE A 42 2.81 -2.96 4.83
N GLN A 43 2.26 -2.62 3.68
CA GLN A 43 1.68 -1.31 3.38
C GLN A 43 0.53 -0.90 4.32
N ALA A 44 -0.25 -1.86 4.85
CA ALA A 44 -1.31 -1.54 5.80
C ALA A 44 -0.81 -0.85 7.08
N SER A 45 0.45 -1.06 7.46
CA SER A 45 1.06 -0.40 8.63
C SER A 45 1.62 1.01 8.35
N LEU A 46 1.52 1.53 7.13
CA LEU A 46 1.95 2.90 6.82
C LEU A 46 1.16 3.94 7.62
N LEU A 47 -0.12 3.69 7.91
CA LEU A 47 -0.93 4.56 8.76
C LEU A 47 -0.42 4.61 10.21
N TRP A 48 0.11 3.50 10.72
CA TRP A 48 0.72 3.46 12.06
C TRP A 48 2.13 4.07 12.06
N LEU A 49 2.85 3.93 10.93
CA LEU A 49 4.15 4.59 10.75
C LEU A 49 3.99 6.11 10.76
N MET A 50 3.00 6.67 10.07
CA MET A 50 2.77 8.12 10.06
C MET A 50 2.47 8.69 11.45
N LEU A 51 1.93 7.86 12.35
CA LEU A 51 1.69 8.23 13.75
C LEU A 51 2.90 7.99 14.66
N GLY A 52 3.97 7.40 14.16
CA GLY A 52 5.14 7.03 14.97
C GLY A 52 4.92 5.78 15.84
N TRP A 53 3.82 5.04 15.65
CA TRP A 53 3.55 3.79 16.37
C TRP A 53 4.33 2.59 15.84
N ARG A 54 4.90 2.72 14.66
CA ARG A 54 5.78 1.74 14.03
C ARG A 54 7.01 2.43 13.45
N THR A 55 8.11 1.70 13.42
CA THR A 55 9.31 2.10 12.68
C THR A 55 9.35 1.42 11.32
N PRO A 56 10.12 1.93 10.35
CA PRO A 56 10.28 1.28 9.05
C PRO A 56 10.70 -0.19 9.15
N ASP A 57 11.61 -0.53 10.07
CA ASP A 57 12.11 -1.90 10.22
C ASP A 57 11.08 -2.87 10.81
N GLN A 58 10.09 -2.36 11.54
CA GLN A 58 8.98 -3.19 12.04
C GLN A 58 8.02 -3.62 10.93
N ILE A 59 7.91 -2.83 9.86
CA ILE A 59 6.95 -3.04 8.77
C ILE A 59 7.60 -3.55 7.47
N ARG A 60 8.93 -3.78 7.47
CA ARG A 60 9.68 -4.36 6.35
C ARG A 60 10.24 -5.73 6.71
N ARG A 61 10.39 -6.58 5.69
CA ARG A 61 11.10 -7.86 5.82
C ARG A 61 11.85 -8.15 4.53
N PRO A 62 13.14 -8.56 4.61
CA PRO A 62 13.91 -8.93 3.43
C PRO A 62 13.22 -10.02 2.62
N ILE A 63 12.93 -9.73 1.35
CA ILE A 63 12.23 -10.66 0.47
C ILE A 63 13.03 -11.96 0.27
N ALA A 64 14.36 -11.88 0.33
CA ALA A 64 15.26 -13.01 0.24
C ALA A 64 15.00 -14.09 1.32
N GLN A 65 14.40 -13.76 2.45
CA GLN A 65 14.06 -14.74 3.49
C GLN A 65 13.07 -15.81 3.00
N LEU A 66 12.33 -15.55 1.93
CA LEU A 66 11.43 -16.54 1.32
C LEU A 66 12.17 -17.75 0.74
N ALA A 67 13.46 -17.61 0.42
CA ALA A 67 14.30 -18.71 -0.02
C ALA A 67 14.37 -19.84 1.03
N ARG A 68 14.37 -19.49 2.32
CA ARG A 68 14.34 -20.48 3.42
C ARG A 68 13.08 -21.35 3.43
N ARG A 69 12.03 -20.89 2.75
CA ARG A 69 10.78 -21.64 2.59
C ARG A 69 10.73 -22.47 1.31
N GLY A 70 11.80 -22.43 0.50
CA GLY A 70 11.88 -23.13 -0.79
C GLY A 70 11.19 -22.36 -1.92
N ILE A 71 11.13 -21.03 -1.82
CA ILE A 71 10.71 -20.13 -2.89
C ILE A 71 11.95 -19.53 -3.50
N GLU A 72 12.13 -19.68 -4.81
CA GLU A 72 13.22 -19.04 -5.55
C GLU A 72 12.90 -17.56 -5.71
N VAL A 73 13.79 -16.68 -5.23
CA VAL A 73 13.61 -15.23 -5.32
C VAL A 73 14.52 -14.68 -6.40
N VAL A 74 13.93 -14.09 -7.44
CA VAL A 74 14.62 -13.38 -8.51
C VAL A 74 14.49 -11.88 -8.29
N ARG A 75 15.63 -11.23 -7.99
CA ARG A 75 15.68 -9.78 -7.83
C ARG A 75 15.77 -9.11 -9.19
N GLY A 76 14.75 -8.31 -9.53
CA GLY A 76 14.73 -7.58 -10.79
C GLY A 76 13.40 -6.96 -11.14
N SER A 77 13.47 -6.02 -12.06
CA SER A 77 12.29 -5.37 -12.62
C SER A 77 11.69 -6.21 -13.74
N VAL A 78 10.37 -6.38 -13.72
CA VAL A 78 9.61 -6.95 -14.83
C VAL A 78 9.47 -5.87 -15.90
N GLU A 79 10.07 -6.10 -17.05
CA GLU A 79 10.09 -5.14 -18.16
C GLU A 79 9.01 -5.43 -19.21
N ARG A 80 8.78 -6.72 -19.46
CA ARG A 80 7.79 -7.16 -20.45
C ARG A 80 7.19 -8.51 -20.04
N ILE A 81 5.91 -8.68 -20.31
CA ILE A 81 5.17 -9.93 -20.10
C ILE A 81 4.52 -10.31 -21.42
N ASP A 82 4.70 -11.58 -21.83
CA ASP A 82 3.95 -12.21 -22.91
C ASP A 82 3.08 -13.33 -22.28
N PRO A 83 1.80 -13.06 -22.04
CA PRO A 83 0.92 -14.05 -21.40
C PRO A 83 0.67 -15.28 -22.26
N ALA A 84 0.64 -15.14 -23.61
CA ALA A 84 0.38 -16.25 -24.52
C ALA A 84 1.54 -17.26 -24.51
N ARG A 85 2.77 -16.77 -24.51
CA ARG A 85 3.99 -17.59 -24.43
C ARG A 85 4.38 -17.92 -22.98
N ARG A 86 3.77 -17.27 -21.98
CA ARG A 86 4.14 -17.35 -20.57
C ARG A 86 5.62 -17.00 -20.36
N THR A 87 6.09 -15.97 -21.08
CA THR A 87 7.46 -15.45 -20.95
C THR A 87 7.45 -14.08 -20.30
N VAL A 88 8.51 -13.80 -19.56
CA VAL A 88 8.72 -12.55 -18.84
C VAL A 88 10.15 -12.09 -19.06
N VAL A 89 10.36 -10.83 -19.37
CA VAL A 89 11.70 -10.23 -19.40
C VAL A 89 11.97 -9.57 -18.04
N VAL A 90 13.04 -10.02 -17.38
CA VAL A 90 13.49 -9.51 -16.09
C VAL A 90 14.96 -9.14 -16.20
N ASN A 91 15.30 -7.87 -15.98
CA ASN A 91 16.65 -7.33 -16.14
C ASN A 91 17.29 -7.72 -17.50
N GLY A 92 16.55 -7.55 -18.59
CA GLY A 92 16.96 -7.84 -19.95
C GLY A 92 17.05 -9.35 -20.31
N LYS A 93 16.69 -10.26 -19.38
CA LYS A 93 16.72 -11.72 -19.62
C LYS A 93 15.31 -12.28 -19.72
N GLU A 94 15.04 -13.00 -20.82
CA GLU A 94 13.78 -13.72 -20.99
C GLU A 94 13.76 -14.98 -20.11
N GLN A 95 12.65 -15.17 -19.41
CA GLN A 95 12.35 -16.34 -18.58
C GLN A 95 10.99 -16.89 -18.94
N THR A 96 10.87 -18.22 -18.95
CA THR A 96 9.62 -18.91 -19.27
C THR A 96 9.13 -19.69 -18.06
N ALA A 97 7.82 -19.75 -17.88
CA ALA A 97 7.16 -20.54 -16.84
C ALA A 97 6.01 -21.38 -17.40
N ASP A 98 5.61 -22.42 -16.69
CA ASP A 98 4.39 -23.17 -17.02
C ASP A 98 3.13 -22.36 -16.61
N PHE A 99 3.23 -21.57 -15.54
CA PHE A 99 2.15 -20.72 -15.03
C PHE A 99 2.70 -19.37 -14.61
N LEU A 100 1.97 -18.30 -14.94
CA LEU A 100 2.25 -16.93 -14.48
C LEU A 100 1.15 -16.44 -13.55
N VAL A 101 1.57 -15.82 -12.44
CA VAL A 101 0.71 -15.06 -11.54
C VAL A 101 1.18 -13.61 -11.56
N ILE A 102 0.34 -12.70 -12.02
CA ILE A 102 0.64 -11.27 -12.08
C ILE A 102 0.10 -10.61 -10.82
N ALA A 103 1.01 -10.15 -9.95
CA ALA A 103 0.72 -9.51 -8.66
C ALA A 103 1.52 -8.21 -8.47
N LEU A 104 1.73 -7.46 -9.55
CA LEU A 104 2.57 -6.27 -9.59
C LEU A 104 1.99 -5.07 -8.83
N GLY A 105 0.70 -5.11 -8.49
CA GLY A 105 0.02 -4.04 -7.79
C GLY A 105 -0.28 -2.84 -8.68
N ALA A 106 -0.28 -1.65 -8.08
CA ALA A 106 -0.52 -0.38 -8.76
C ALA A 106 0.53 0.64 -8.32
N GLU A 107 0.97 1.45 -9.26
CA GLU A 107 1.89 2.55 -9.04
C GLU A 107 1.12 3.83 -8.68
N LEU A 108 1.76 4.70 -7.90
CA LEU A 108 1.24 6.01 -7.55
C LEU A 108 1.75 7.02 -8.58
N ALA A 109 0.89 7.92 -9.02
CA ALA A 109 1.23 8.95 -10.03
C ALA A 109 0.90 10.37 -9.51
N PRO A 110 1.54 10.82 -8.42
CA PRO A 110 1.27 12.15 -7.87
C PRO A 110 1.62 13.28 -8.83
N GLU A 111 2.54 13.06 -9.76
CA GLU A 111 2.94 13.99 -10.82
C GLU A 111 1.85 14.24 -11.87
N ALA A 112 0.86 13.35 -11.96
CA ALA A 112 -0.30 13.54 -12.85
C ALA A 112 -1.19 14.72 -12.44
N ILE A 113 -1.04 15.21 -11.20
CA ILE A 113 -1.77 16.37 -10.69
C ILE A 113 -0.77 17.48 -10.37
N PRO A 114 -0.82 18.63 -11.10
CA PRO A 114 0.12 19.73 -10.89
C PRO A 114 0.20 20.17 -9.44
N GLY A 115 1.41 20.20 -8.88
CA GLY A 115 1.69 20.64 -7.51
C GLY A 115 1.45 19.59 -6.41
N LEU A 116 0.79 18.45 -6.69
CA LEU A 116 0.46 17.48 -5.65
C LEU A 116 1.70 16.86 -5.01
N ALA A 117 2.69 16.50 -5.82
CA ALA A 117 3.93 15.88 -5.34
C ALA A 117 4.74 16.80 -4.41
N GLN A 118 4.62 18.13 -4.58
CA GLN A 118 5.32 19.14 -3.79
C GLN A 118 4.52 19.62 -2.57
N ALA A 119 3.19 19.64 -2.68
CA ALA A 119 2.31 20.25 -1.68
C ALA A 119 2.00 19.35 -0.49
N GLY A 120 2.13 18.03 -0.62
CA GLY A 120 1.62 17.12 0.39
C GLY A 120 2.53 15.94 0.71
N HIS A 121 2.09 15.18 1.70
CA HIS A 121 2.70 13.91 2.09
C HIS A 121 1.86 12.75 1.58
N ASN A 122 2.46 11.83 0.84
CA ASN A 122 1.75 10.66 0.33
C ASN A 122 1.78 9.51 1.35
N LEU A 123 0.67 9.29 2.05
CA LEU A 123 0.56 8.25 3.08
C LEU A 123 0.60 6.80 2.53
N TYR A 124 0.54 6.61 1.21
CA TYR A 124 0.64 5.29 0.58
C TYR A 124 2.09 4.87 0.25
N SER A 125 3.07 5.70 0.52
CA SER A 125 4.49 5.38 0.34
C SER A 125 5.25 5.39 1.66
N LEU A 126 6.32 4.59 1.75
CA LEU A 126 7.17 4.56 2.95
C LEU A 126 7.78 5.92 3.25
N ALA A 127 8.37 6.56 2.23
CA ALA A 127 8.98 7.88 2.36
C ALA A 127 7.96 8.96 2.77
N GLY A 128 6.77 8.93 2.16
CA GLY A 128 5.69 9.88 2.49
C GLY A 128 5.15 9.70 3.91
N ALA A 129 4.96 8.45 4.35
CA ALA A 129 4.54 8.17 5.72
C ALA A 129 5.61 8.59 6.77
N GLN A 130 6.90 8.42 6.46
CA GLN A 130 7.99 8.90 7.32
C GLN A 130 8.02 10.44 7.38
N ALA A 131 7.90 11.11 6.23
CA ALA A 131 7.86 12.56 6.17
C ALA A 131 6.63 13.12 6.92
N LEU A 132 5.47 12.48 6.76
CA LEU A 132 4.26 12.84 7.50
C LEU A 132 4.43 12.65 9.00
N SER A 133 5.07 11.57 9.45
CA SER A 133 5.38 11.33 10.87
C SER A 133 6.23 12.45 11.45
N ALA A 134 7.26 12.88 10.71
CA ALA A 134 8.15 13.99 11.15
C ALA A 134 7.40 15.34 11.18
N ALA A 135 6.58 15.63 10.19
CA ALA A 135 5.76 16.84 10.12
C ALA A 135 4.73 16.87 11.26
N ARG A 136 4.01 15.76 11.47
CA ARG A 136 3.04 15.59 12.56
C ARG A 136 3.63 15.85 13.93
N ALA A 137 4.85 15.34 14.21
CA ALA A 137 5.48 15.50 15.51
C ALA A 137 5.69 16.97 15.90
N LYS A 138 5.87 17.85 14.93
CA LYS A 138 6.08 19.30 15.11
C LYS A 138 4.80 20.12 15.00
N PHE A 139 3.72 19.52 14.48
CA PHE A 139 2.48 20.23 14.20
C PHE A 139 1.66 20.45 15.46
N GLN A 140 1.40 21.70 15.80
CA GLN A 140 0.70 22.10 17.05
C GLN A 140 -0.65 22.76 16.79
N ARG A 141 -0.83 23.42 15.64
CA ARG A 141 -2.04 24.14 15.26
C ARG A 141 -2.14 24.32 13.76
N GLY A 142 -3.35 24.50 13.26
CA GLY A 142 -3.63 24.77 11.86
C GLY A 142 -4.62 23.78 11.26
N ARG A 143 -4.51 23.53 9.97
CA ARG A 143 -5.45 22.69 9.21
C ARG A 143 -4.74 21.46 8.66
N ILE A 144 -5.32 20.29 8.90
CA ILE A 144 -4.95 19.03 8.24
C ILE A 144 -5.96 18.77 7.14
N VAL A 145 -5.49 18.59 5.92
CA VAL A 145 -6.33 18.24 4.76
C VAL A 145 -5.94 16.87 4.28
N LEU A 146 -6.90 15.95 4.25
CA LEU A 146 -6.78 14.69 3.55
C LEU A 146 -7.45 14.83 2.19
N LEU A 147 -6.71 14.58 1.14
CA LEU A 147 -7.17 14.71 -0.23
C LEU A 147 -7.12 13.37 -0.95
N VAL A 148 -8.27 12.88 -1.36
CA VAL A 148 -8.38 11.87 -2.41
C VAL A 148 -8.42 12.62 -3.74
N SER A 149 -7.33 12.60 -4.47
CA SER A 149 -7.12 13.47 -5.61
C SER A 149 -7.72 12.96 -6.93
N ALA A 150 -7.97 11.65 -7.01
CA ALA A 150 -8.53 11.01 -8.22
C ALA A 150 -9.17 9.66 -7.90
N MET A 151 -10.02 9.20 -8.81
CA MET A 151 -10.64 7.87 -8.80
C MET A 151 -10.17 7.06 -10.01
N PRO A 152 -9.92 5.74 -9.90
CA PRO A 152 -9.90 4.95 -8.66
C PRO A 152 -8.62 5.18 -7.85
N PHE A 153 -8.64 4.87 -6.55
CA PHE A 153 -7.48 4.93 -5.69
C PHE A 153 -7.31 3.63 -4.87
N LYS A 154 -6.12 3.45 -4.28
CA LYS A 154 -5.81 2.26 -3.47
C LYS A 154 -6.47 2.37 -2.10
N CYS A 155 -7.01 1.24 -1.60
CA CYS A 155 -7.56 1.12 -0.26
C CYS A 155 -8.64 2.18 0.07
N PRO A 156 -9.91 1.96 -0.28
CA PRO A 156 -10.98 2.94 -0.08
C PRO A 156 -11.17 3.39 1.37
N ALA A 157 -10.77 2.59 2.35
CA ALA A 157 -10.87 2.94 3.78
C ALA A 157 -9.76 3.85 4.29
N ALA A 158 -8.57 3.82 3.66
CA ALA A 158 -7.36 4.44 4.22
C ALA A 158 -7.49 5.97 4.44
N PRO A 159 -8.10 6.79 3.59
CA PRO A 159 -8.26 8.22 3.85
C PRO A 159 -9.07 8.48 5.13
N TYR A 160 -10.14 7.75 5.32
CA TYR A 160 -11.04 7.90 6.47
C TYR A 160 -10.40 7.40 7.76
N GLU A 161 -9.71 6.26 7.69
CA GLU A 161 -8.91 5.75 8.80
C GLU A 161 -7.80 6.74 9.17
N ALA A 162 -7.08 7.27 8.20
CA ALA A 162 -6.03 8.27 8.42
C ALA A 162 -6.58 9.53 9.10
N ALA A 163 -7.74 10.04 8.65
CA ALA A 163 -8.38 11.21 9.25
C ALA A 163 -8.72 10.98 10.74
N MET A 164 -9.33 9.85 11.03
CA MET A 164 -9.71 9.48 12.39
C MET A 164 -8.50 9.21 13.29
N LEU A 165 -7.45 8.61 12.74
CA LEU A 165 -6.19 8.37 13.46
C LEU A 165 -5.44 9.67 13.75
N LEU A 166 -5.42 10.63 12.82
CA LEU A 166 -4.83 11.96 13.04
C LEU A 166 -5.64 12.76 14.06
N GLU A 167 -6.96 12.65 14.03
CA GLU A 167 -7.82 13.24 15.06
C GLU A 167 -7.48 12.69 16.44
N TYR A 168 -7.42 11.37 16.56
CA TYR A 168 -7.04 10.69 17.80
C TYR A 168 -5.68 11.16 18.29
N ASP A 169 -4.68 11.24 17.42
CA ASP A 169 -3.34 11.72 17.77
C ASP A 169 -3.35 13.17 18.25
N CYS A 170 -4.07 14.06 17.56
CA CYS A 170 -4.20 15.46 18.00
C CYS A 170 -4.85 15.56 19.40
N ARG A 171 -5.81 14.70 19.68
CA ARG A 171 -6.45 14.64 21.01
C ARG A 171 -5.48 14.12 22.08
N GLN A 172 -4.75 13.03 21.80
CA GLN A 172 -3.74 12.49 22.75
C GLN A 172 -2.63 13.50 23.04
N ARG A 173 -2.28 14.33 22.06
CA ARG A 173 -1.26 15.37 22.20
C ARG A 173 -1.80 16.68 22.81
N GLY A 174 -3.09 16.77 23.11
CA GLY A 174 -3.71 17.97 23.67
C GLY A 174 -3.84 19.15 22.70
N VAL A 175 -3.66 18.93 21.40
CA VAL A 175 -3.69 20.00 20.38
C VAL A 175 -4.99 20.04 19.56
N ARG A 176 -5.93 19.14 19.81
CA ARG A 176 -7.14 18.97 18.97
C ARG A 176 -7.95 20.25 18.79
N ALA A 177 -8.05 21.08 19.84
CA ALA A 177 -8.81 22.34 19.81
C ALA A 177 -8.19 23.40 18.86
N ALA A 178 -6.89 23.33 18.62
CA ALA A 178 -6.17 24.23 17.73
C ALA A 178 -6.01 23.70 16.29
N VAL A 179 -6.61 22.51 15.99
CA VAL A 179 -6.45 21.83 14.70
C VAL A 179 -7.81 21.58 14.08
N SER A 180 -8.01 22.01 12.83
CA SER A 180 -9.10 21.56 11.97
C SER A 180 -8.65 20.39 11.10
N ILE A 181 -9.57 19.47 10.82
CA ILE A 181 -9.31 18.31 9.96
C ILE A 181 -10.42 18.22 8.91
N ASP A 182 -10.01 18.16 7.66
CA ASP A 182 -10.91 18.13 6.52
C ASP A 182 -10.56 16.94 5.61
N VAL A 183 -11.58 16.28 5.07
CA VAL A 183 -11.45 15.25 4.05
C VAL A 183 -12.11 15.73 2.77
N TYR A 184 -11.35 15.82 1.70
CA TYR A 184 -11.83 16.12 0.34
C TYR A 184 -11.73 14.87 -0.52
N THR A 185 -12.83 14.53 -1.19
CA THR A 185 -12.89 13.33 -2.05
C THR A 185 -13.84 13.53 -3.21
N PRO A 186 -13.53 13.01 -4.42
CA PRO A 186 -14.47 12.97 -5.53
C PRO A 186 -15.48 11.82 -5.42
N GLU A 187 -15.43 11.02 -4.34
CA GLU A 187 -16.42 9.95 -4.11
C GLU A 187 -17.80 10.54 -3.80
N PRO A 188 -18.89 9.91 -4.24
CA PRO A 188 -20.26 10.34 -3.89
C PRO A 188 -20.59 10.16 -2.40
N GLY A 189 -19.76 9.44 -1.68
CA GLY A 189 -19.77 9.18 -0.25
C GLY A 189 -18.63 8.27 0.12
N PRO A 190 -18.22 8.16 1.40
CA PRO A 190 -17.09 7.34 1.81
C PRO A 190 -17.26 5.87 1.42
N MET A 191 -16.24 5.28 0.79
CA MET A 191 -16.24 3.85 0.49
C MET A 191 -17.49 3.35 -0.27
N PRO A 192 -17.88 3.93 -1.41
CA PRO A 192 -19.14 3.58 -2.10
C PRO A 192 -19.20 2.10 -2.48
N VAL A 193 -18.05 1.43 -2.66
CA VAL A 193 -17.94 -0.01 -2.93
C VAL A 193 -18.47 -0.90 -1.80
N ALA A 194 -18.57 -0.37 -0.57
CA ALA A 194 -19.11 -1.09 0.59
C ALA A 194 -20.63 -0.96 0.74
N GLY A 195 -21.28 -0.27 -0.18
CA GLY A 195 -22.72 -0.03 -0.20
C GLY A 195 -23.15 1.23 0.57
N PRO A 196 -24.39 1.71 0.32
CA PRO A 196 -24.86 3.02 0.80
C PRO A 196 -24.96 3.10 2.32
N GLU A 197 -25.37 2.02 2.98
CA GLU A 197 -25.51 2.02 4.44
C GLU A 197 -24.13 2.13 5.14
N THR A 198 -23.14 1.34 4.69
CA THR A 198 -21.77 1.43 5.20
C THR A 198 -21.16 2.80 4.92
N SER A 199 -21.38 3.35 3.72
CA SER A 199 -20.94 4.69 3.34
C SER A 199 -21.49 5.75 4.31
N LYS A 200 -22.78 5.70 4.60
CA LYS A 200 -23.44 6.60 5.57
C LYS A 200 -22.85 6.47 6.98
N GLN A 201 -22.62 5.24 7.44
CA GLN A 201 -22.04 4.99 8.76
C GLN A 201 -20.60 5.52 8.86
N VAL A 202 -19.77 5.33 7.83
CA VAL A 202 -18.41 5.86 7.80
C VAL A 202 -18.42 7.38 7.82
N ARG A 203 -19.31 8.03 7.05
CA ARG A 203 -19.48 9.48 7.07
C ARG A 203 -19.85 9.98 8.46
N GLN A 204 -20.86 9.38 9.09
CA GLN A 204 -21.27 9.73 10.44
C GLN A 204 -20.14 9.56 11.46
N MET A 205 -19.34 8.48 11.32
CA MET A 205 -18.20 8.23 12.20
C MET A 205 -17.12 9.32 12.04
N VAL A 206 -16.81 9.73 10.82
CA VAL A 206 -15.86 10.82 10.53
C VAL A 206 -16.38 12.14 11.11
N GLU A 207 -17.61 12.52 10.79
CA GLU A 207 -18.22 13.78 11.22
C GLU A 207 -18.40 13.86 12.75
N SER A 208 -18.69 12.72 13.43
CA SER A 208 -18.82 12.67 14.91
C SER A 208 -17.52 13.00 15.65
N LYS A 209 -16.39 12.98 14.96
CA LYS A 209 -15.08 13.37 15.50
C LYS A 209 -14.71 14.83 15.21
N GLY A 210 -15.66 15.61 14.70
CA GLY A 210 -15.42 16.99 14.30
C GLY A 210 -14.50 17.12 13.10
N ILE A 211 -14.51 16.12 12.21
CA ILE A 211 -13.80 16.13 10.92
C ILE A 211 -14.82 16.56 9.86
N VAL A 212 -14.45 17.53 9.03
CA VAL A 212 -15.33 18.05 7.98
C VAL A 212 -15.16 17.20 6.73
N TYR A 213 -16.28 16.71 6.20
CA TYR A 213 -16.31 15.90 4.96
C TYR A 213 -16.88 16.74 3.81
N HIS A 214 -16.10 16.86 2.73
CA HIS A 214 -16.46 17.58 1.51
C HIS A 214 -16.65 16.64 0.34
#